data_d6a27e4128326d34ccb71144629c11fe
#
_entry.id   d6a27e4128326d34ccb71144629c11fe
#
_cell.length_a   1.000
_cell.length_b   1.000
_cell.length_c   1.000
_cell.angle_alpha   90.00
_cell.angle_beta   90.00
_cell.angle_gamma   90.00
#
_symmetry.space_group_name_H-M   'P 1'
#
loop_
_entity.id
_entity.type
_entity.pdbx_description
1 polymer ?
#
loop_
_entity_poly.entity_id
_entity_poly.type
_entity_poly.pdbx_seq_one_letter_code
_entity_poly.pdbx_strand_id
1 'polypeptide(L)'
;WKAAKPGEPMWDSPWGKGRPGWHTECSAMVHRYLGTPIDIHGGGQDLQFPHHENEYAQAMCCWHEPLANVWMHSGMLLINGEKMSKSLGNFYTLKEVLDKYPADAVRLLMLQTHYRSPLDFSFDRLDGAVGTLERVRGAVANLRWAAESSSASGHELNDADRAFGKAVDDAAAEFTRQMDDDFNTAGALAALFGLVTASNTYLDEAGANVAGSVALRASD
;
A
#
# COMPACT_ATOMS: atom_id res chain seq x y z
N TRP A 1 -33.97 -4.29 -2.86
CA TRP A 1 -34.95 -3.20 -2.92
C TRP A 1 -35.38 -2.78 -1.53
N LYS A 2 -35.37 -1.48 -1.22
CA LYS A 2 -35.79 -0.93 0.08
C LYS A 2 -37.10 -0.17 -0.10
N ALA A 3 -38.09 -0.45 0.75
CA ALA A 3 -39.35 0.29 0.72
C ALA A 3 -39.14 1.80 0.93
N ALA A 4 -39.91 2.62 0.26
CA ALA A 4 -39.81 4.06 0.35
C ALA A 4 -40.17 4.56 1.75
N LYS A 5 -39.45 5.59 2.20
CA LYS A 5 -39.80 6.38 3.38
C LYS A 5 -40.18 7.79 2.96
N PRO A 6 -41.03 8.51 3.72
CA PRO A 6 -41.35 9.88 3.41
C PRO A 6 -40.08 10.75 3.29
N GLY A 7 -39.99 11.51 2.18
CA GLY A 7 -38.89 12.43 1.91
C GLY A 7 -37.64 11.78 1.26
N GLU A 8 -37.62 10.45 1.05
CA GLU A 8 -36.55 9.79 0.29
C GLU A 8 -36.87 9.75 -1.21
N PRO A 9 -35.85 9.78 -2.09
CA PRO A 9 -36.02 9.44 -3.51
C PRO A 9 -36.63 8.06 -3.66
N MET A 10 -37.56 7.89 -4.59
CA MET A 10 -38.26 6.63 -4.80
C MET A 10 -38.60 6.39 -6.27
N TRP A 11 -38.67 5.12 -6.63
CA TRP A 11 -39.03 4.62 -7.95
C TRP A 11 -40.10 3.55 -7.83
N ASP A 12 -40.85 3.37 -8.89
CA ASP A 12 -41.83 2.28 -9.00
C ASP A 12 -41.12 0.97 -9.27
N SER A 13 -41.61 -0.13 -8.71
CA SER A 13 -41.11 -1.49 -8.95
C SER A 13 -42.26 -2.49 -8.80
N PRO A 14 -42.07 -3.75 -9.28
CA PRO A 14 -43.04 -4.82 -9.06
C PRO A 14 -43.35 -5.10 -7.58
N TRP A 15 -42.45 -4.67 -6.69
CA TRP A 15 -42.56 -4.86 -5.23
C TRP A 15 -43.04 -3.59 -4.49
N GLY A 16 -43.53 -2.59 -5.24
CA GLY A 16 -43.97 -1.32 -4.72
C GLY A 16 -42.93 -0.21 -4.82
N LYS A 17 -43.31 1.00 -4.37
CA LYS A 17 -42.41 2.16 -4.38
C LYS A 17 -41.24 1.98 -3.40
N GLY A 18 -40.02 2.27 -3.88
CA GLY A 18 -38.82 2.10 -3.08
C GLY A 18 -37.60 2.63 -3.79
N ARG A 19 -36.46 2.25 -3.26
CA ARG A 19 -35.13 2.59 -3.78
C ARG A 19 -34.19 1.38 -3.82
N PRO A 20 -33.18 1.38 -4.68
CA PRO A 20 -32.17 0.35 -4.67
C PRO A 20 -31.43 0.28 -3.32
N GLY A 21 -31.01 -0.88 -2.94
CA GLY A 21 -30.11 -1.08 -1.82
C GLY A 21 -28.65 -0.84 -2.25
N TRP A 22 -27.78 -0.61 -1.28
CA TRP A 22 -26.36 -0.30 -1.48
C TRP A 22 -25.65 -1.26 -2.46
N HIS A 23 -25.88 -2.56 -2.32
CA HIS A 23 -25.27 -3.57 -3.21
C HIS A 23 -25.65 -3.35 -4.68
N THR A 24 -26.94 -3.09 -4.93
CA THR A 24 -27.44 -2.84 -6.29
C THR A 24 -26.91 -1.54 -6.88
N GLU A 25 -26.71 -0.52 -6.06
CA GLU A 25 -26.09 0.74 -6.49
C GLU A 25 -24.68 0.51 -7.01
N CYS A 26 -23.86 -0.22 -6.25
CA CYS A 26 -22.47 -0.54 -6.65
C CYS A 26 -22.45 -1.42 -7.91
N SER A 27 -23.20 -2.51 -7.96
CA SER A 27 -23.27 -3.40 -9.13
C SER A 27 -23.66 -2.62 -10.40
N ALA A 28 -24.69 -1.79 -10.31
CA ALA A 28 -25.16 -0.99 -11.46
C ALA A 28 -24.13 0.06 -11.90
N MET A 29 -23.46 0.74 -10.95
CA MET A 29 -22.44 1.74 -11.27
C MET A 29 -21.21 1.12 -11.89
N VAL A 30 -20.73 -0.01 -11.35
CA VAL A 30 -19.59 -0.76 -11.93
C VAL A 30 -19.91 -1.14 -13.37
N HIS A 31 -21.03 -1.81 -13.60
CA HIS A 31 -21.42 -2.23 -14.96
C HIS A 31 -21.57 -1.03 -15.90
N ARG A 32 -22.19 0.06 -15.44
CA ARG A 32 -22.46 1.25 -16.26
C ARG A 32 -21.21 2.02 -16.67
N TYR A 33 -20.27 2.21 -15.76
CA TYR A 33 -19.17 3.15 -15.96
C TYR A 33 -17.84 2.49 -16.24
N LEU A 34 -17.63 1.26 -15.79
CA LEU A 34 -16.36 0.54 -15.94
C LEU A 34 -16.49 -0.65 -16.91
N GLY A 35 -17.70 -1.17 -17.11
CA GLY A 35 -17.93 -2.45 -17.76
C GLY A 35 -17.67 -3.62 -16.79
N THR A 36 -18.10 -4.83 -17.17
CA THR A 36 -17.88 -6.06 -16.42
C THR A 36 -17.26 -7.12 -17.33
N PRO A 37 -16.39 -7.99 -16.80
CA PRO A 37 -15.80 -7.93 -15.46
C PRO A 37 -14.72 -6.85 -15.35
N ILE A 38 -14.62 -6.17 -14.20
CA ILE A 38 -13.47 -5.32 -13.88
C ILE A 38 -12.27 -6.17 -13.43
N ASP A 39 -11.05 -5.63 -13.50
CA ASP A 39 -9.86 -6.40 -13.14
C ASP A 39 -9.82 -6.69 -11.65
N ILE A 40 -9.97 -5.68 -10.80
CA ILE A 40 -9.86 -5.80 -9.34
C ILE A 40 -11.01 -5.04 -8.68
N HIS A 41 -11.67 -5.70 -7.72
CA HIS A 41 -12.65 -5.11 -6.81
C HIS A 41 -12.17 -5.28 -5.37
N GLY A 42 -12.07 -4.20 -4.63
CA GLY A 42 -11.51 -4.21 -3.29
C GLY A 42 -12.39 -3.55 -2.24
N GLY A 43 -12.17 -3.93 -0.97
CA GLY A 43 -12.84 -3.33 0.16
C GLY A 43 -12.30 -3.81 1.49
N GLY A 44 -12.89 -3.36 2.58
CA GLY A 44 -12.60 -3.91 3.90
C GLY A 44 -13.13 -5.34 4.05
N GLN A 45 -12.52 -6.10 4.92
CA GLN A 45 -12.91 -7.49 5.22
C GLN A 45 -14.38 -7.61 5.65
N ASP A 46 -14.93 -6.56 6.26
CA ASP A 46 -16.34 -6.47 6.65
C ASP A 46 -17.31 -6.32 5.47
N LEU A 47 -16.83 -5.94 4.28
CA LEU A 47 -17.62 -5.88 3.06
C LEU A 47 -17.71 -7.23 2.33
N GLN A 48 -16.86 -8.19 2.63
CA GLN A 48 -16.88 -9.50 1.98
C GLN A 48 -18.28 -10.11 2.04
N PHE A 49 -18.88 -10.09 3.22
CA PHE A 49 -20.25 -10.51 3.41
C PHE A 49 -21.02 -9.49 4.28
N PRO A 50 -22.23 -9.08 3.86
CA PRO A 50 -22.98 -9.55 2.69
C PRO A 50 -22.75 -8.72 1.40
N HIS A 51 -21.93 -7.64 1.42
CA HIS A 51 -21.92 -6.65 0.35
C HIS A 51 -21.38 -7.20 -0.98
N HIS A 52 -20.14 -7.64 -1.00
CA HIS A 52 -19.47 -8.15 -2.21
C HIS A 52 -20.09 -9.45 -2.72
N GLU A 53 -20.51 -10.35 -1.82
CA GLU A 53 -21.24 -11.56 -2.22
C GLU A 53 -22.57 -11.22 -2.92
N ASN A 54 -23.28 -10.20 -2.47
CA ASN A 54 -24.50 -9.74 -3.15
C ASN A 54 -24.20 -9.07 -4.48
N GLU A 55 -23.13 -8.30 -4.59
CA GLU A 55 -22.70 -7.71 -5.87
C GLU A 55 -22.34 -8.79 -6.89
N TYR A 56 -21.58 -9.80 -6.47
CA TYR A 56 -21.26 -10.96 -7.32
C TYR A 56 -22.52 -11.69 -7.78
N ALA A 57 -23.43 -12.00 -6.85
CA ALA A 57 -24.68 -12.69 -7.16
C ALA A 57 -25.55 -11.87 -8.14
N GLN A 58 -25.62 -10.56 -7.96
CA GLN A 58 -26.37 -9.66 -8.85
C GLN A 58 -25.75 -9.63 -10.26
N ALA A 59 -24.43 -9.54 -10.38
CA ALA A 59 -23.74 -9.60 -11.67
C ALA A 59 -24.02 -10.90 -12.41
N MET A 60 -23.82 -12.02 -11.73
CA MET A 60 -24.07 -13.37 -12.30
C MET A 60 -25.53 -13.54 -12.74
N CYS A 61 -26.50 -13.04 -11.96
CA CYS A 61 -27.92 -13.18 -12.30
C CYS A 61 -28.36 -12.22 -13.41
N CYS A 62 -27.82 -11.01 -13.46
CA CYS A 62 -28.27 -9.98 -14.40
C CYS A 62 -27.53 -10.02 -15.75
N TRP A 63 -26.22 -10.30 -15.72
CA TRP A 63 -25.35 -10.21 -16.91
C TRP A 63 -24.68 -11.52 -17.27
N HIS A 64 -24.82 -12.58 -16.44
CA HIS A 64 -24.23 -13.89 -16.64
C HIS A 64 -22.69 -13.90 -16.69
N GLU A 65 -22.08 -12.93 -16.03
CA GLU A 65 -20.64 -12.76 -15.91
C GLU A 65 -20.26 -12.26 -14.51
N PRO A 66 -19.03 -12.53 -14.02
CA PRO A 66 -18.59 -12.04 -12.73
C PRO A 66 -18.45 -10.51 -12.74
N LEU A 67 -18.65 -9.87 -11.59
CA LEU A 67 -18.43 -8.43 -11.45
C LEU A 67 -16.96 -8.07 -11.59
N ALA A 68 -16.07 -8.88 -11.03
CA ALA A 68 -14.63 -8.68 -11.03
C ALA A 68 -13.88 -10.01 -11.19
N ASN A 69 -12.66 -9.93 -11.76
CA ASN A 69 -11.76 -11.06 -11.90
C ASN A 69 -11.02 -11.38 -10.59
N VAL A 70 -10.64 -10.34 -9.84
CA VAL A 70 -9.91 -10.46 -8.57
C VAL A 70 -10.64 -9.67 -7.48
N TRP A 71 -10.79 -10.29 -6.32
CA TRP A 71 -11.36 -9.67 -5.12
C TRP A 71 -10.28 -9.51 -4.06
N MET A 72 -10.12 -8.29 -3.53
CA MET A 72 -9.15 -7.98 -2.50
C MET A 72 -9.83 -7.44 -1.24
N HIS A 73 -9.50 -8.02 -0.09
CA HIS A 73 -10.07 -7.58 1.18
C HIS A 73 -8.97 -7.18 2.16
N SER A 74 -9.01 -5.90 2.60
CA SER A 74 -8.08 -5.40 3.60
C SER A 74 -8.52 -5.73 5.01
N GLY A 75 -7.55 -5.91 5.90
CA GLY A 75 -7.79 -5.98 7.33
C GLY A 75 -8.37 -4.67 7.88
N MET A 76 -8.86 -4.73 9.11
CA MET A 76 -9.48 -3.58 9.78
C MET A 76 -8.43 -2.57 10.23
N LEU A 77 -8.78 -1.29 10.15
CA LEU A 77 -8.01 -0.24 10.82
C LEU A 77 -8.47 -0.15 12.28
N LEU A 78 -7.51 -0.34 13.18
CA LEU A 78 -7.70 -0.22 14.61
C LEU A 78 -7.05 1.09 15.10
N ILE A 79 -7.54 1.62 16.20
CA ILE A 79 -6.95 2.74 16.93
C ILE A 79 -6.66 2.27 18.35
N ASN A 80 -5.37 2.16 18.68
CA ASN A 80 -4.94 1.61 19.98
C ASN A 80 -5.58 0.24 20.30
N GLY A 81 -5.62 -0.65 19.30
CA GLY A 81 -6.17 -2.00 19.43
C GLY A 81 -7.69 -2.10 19.36
N GLU A 82 -8.42 -0.99 19.28
CA GLU A 82 -9.88 -0.96 19.20
C GLU A 82 -10.37 -0.53 17.82
N LYS A 83 -11.54 -1.03 17.40
CA LYS A 83 -12.16 -0.60 16.15
C LYS A 83 -12.40 0.91 16.18
N MET A 84 -11.95 1.62 15.13
CA MET A 84 -12.21 3.05 14.98
C MET A 84 -13.71 3.32 14.88
N SER A 85 -14.22 4.20 15.76
CA SER A 85 -15.63 4.54 15.83
C SER A 85 -15.83 5.97 16.35
N LYS A 86 -16.74 6.70 15.71
CA LYS A 86 -17.14 8.05 16.16
C LYS A 86 -17.75 8.01 17.59
N SER A 87 -18.48 6.96 17.94
CA SER A 87 -19.11 6.81 19.25
C SER A 87 -18.11 6.57 20.38
N LEU A 88 -16.93 6.03 20.07
CA LEU A 88 -15.84 5.81 21.04
C LEU A 88 -14.91 7.03 21.14
N GLY A 89 -15.09 8.06 20.30
CA GLY A 89 -14.23 9.23 20.30
C GLY A 89 -12.78 8.96 19.83
N ASN A 90 -12.50 7.77 19.30
CA ASN A 90 -11.19 7.36 18.76
C ASN A 90 -11.12 7.51 17.23
N PHE A 91 -11.80 8.50 16.70
CA PHE A 91 -11.87 8.76 15.26
C PHE A 91 -10.96 9.93 14.87
N TYR A 92 -10.08 9.69 13.88
CA TYR A 92 -9.25 10.73 13.25
C TYR A 92 -9.56 10.78 11.77
N THR A 93 -9.70 11.99 11.23
CA THR A 93 -9.78 12.17 9.78
C THR A 93 -8.39 12.14 9.16
N LEU A 94 -8.29 11.67 7.92
CA LEU A 94 -7.02 11.72 7.19
C LEU A 94 -6.48 13.16 7.10
N LYS A 95 -7.36 14.16 7.00
CA LYS A 95 -6.97 15.57 6.97
C LYS A 95 -6.24 15.97 8.27
N GLU A 96 -6.78 15.64 9.44
CA GLU A 96 -6.17 15.95 10.73
C GLU A 96 -4.79 15.29 10.89
N VAL A 97 -4.63 14.10 10.33
CA VAL A 97 -3.32 13.41 10.33
C VAL A 97 -2.35 14.10 9.38
N LEU A 98 -2.77 14.45 8.16
CA LEU A 98 -1.92 15.11 7.17
C LEU A 98 -1.56 16.56 7.53
N ASP A 99 -2.35 17.22 8.37
CA ASP A 99 -2.00 18.55 8.92
C ASP A 99 -0.78 18.47 9.88
N LYS A 100 -0.46 17.28 10.41
CA LYS A 100 0.63 17.08 11.39
C LYS A 100 1.79 16.24 10.84
N TYR A 101 1.54 15.35 9.89
CA TYR A 101 2.51 14.36 9.41
C TYR A 101 2.63 14.39 7.87
N PRO A 102 3.84 14.17 7.35
CA PRO A 102 4.01 14.07 5.90
C PRO A 102 3.27 12.84 5.34
N ALA A 103 2.66 13.03 4.18
CA ALA A 103 1.87 11.98 3.52
C ALA A 103 2.67 10.68 3.30
N ASP A 104 3.97 10.79 2.99
CA ASP A 104 4.83 9.64 2.78
C ASP A 104 5.01 8.79 4.06
N ALA A 105 5.04 9.42 5.25
CA ALA A 105 5.11 8.68 6.51
C ALA A 105 3.80 7.93 6.79
N VAL A 106 2.65 8.54 6.46
CA VAL A 106 1.34 7.87 6.56
C VAL A 106 1.27 6.68 5.61
N ARG A 107 1.72 6.86 4.36
CA ARG A 107 1.79 5.76 3.37
C ARG A 107 2.73 4.64 3.83
N LEU A 108 3.90 5.00 4.35
CA LEU A 108 4.86 4.01 4.88
C LEU A 108 4.25 3.21 6.03
N LEU A 109 3.57 3.86 6.98
CA LEU A 109 2.89 3.17 8.08
C LEU A 109 1.89 2.13 7.54
N MET A 110 1.08 2.50 6.53
CA MET A 110 0.13 1.57 5.92
C MET A 110 0.82 0.37 5.25
N LEU A 111 1.97 0.59 4.59
CA LEU A 111 2.71 -0.45 3.88
C LEU A 111 3.54 -1.36 4.79
N GLN A 112 3.79 -0.96 6.04
CA GLN A 112 4.53 -1.77 7.03
C GLN A 112 3.73 -2.99 7.53
N THR A 113 2.44 -3.04 7.24
CA THR A 113 1.57 -4.17 7.59
C THR A 113 0.99 -4.76 6.31
N HIS A 114 0.97 -6.09 6.19
CA HIS A 114 0.32 -6.75 5.07
C HIS A 114 -1.15 -6.36 5.01
N TYR A 115 -1.67 -6.02 3.83
CA TYR A 115 -3.02 -5.45 3.68
C TYR A 115 -4.14 -6.33 4.25
N ARG A 116 -3.96 -7.67 4.28
CA ARG A 116 -4.95 -8.59 4.88
C ARG A 116 -4.97 -8.57 6.41
N SER A 117 -3.92 -8.05 7.03
CA SER A 117 -3.80 -8.01 8.50
C SER A 117 -4.41 -6.74 9.06
N PRO A 118 -4.99 -6.78 10.27
CA PRO A 118 -5.42 -5.57 10.94
C PRO A 118 -4.23 -4.62 11.14
N LEU A 119 -4.44 -3.35 10.81
CA LEU A 119 -3.47 -2.29 11.06
C LEU A 119 -3.88 -1.51 12.31
N ASP A 120 -3.04 -1.53 13.33
CA ASP A 120 -3.23 -0.69 14.50
C ASP A 120 -2.54 0.67 14.29
N PHE A 121 -3.35 1.72 14.17
CA PHE A 121 -2.88 3.09 14.02
C PHE A 121 -2.69 3.73 15.40
N SER A 122 -1.50 4.33 15.60
CA SER A 122 -1.23 5.25 16.71
C SER A 122 -0.26 6.35 16.25
N PHE A 123 -0.24 7.46 16.96
CA PHE A 123 0.71 8.53 16.67
C PHE A 123 2.16 8.08 16.91
N ASP A 124 2.41 7.27 17.94
CA ASP A 124 3.75 6.71 18.20
C ASP A 124 4.26 5.86 17.03
N ARG A 125 3.39 5.07 16.41
CA ARG A 125 3.75 4.32 15.20
C ARG A 125 4.01 5.23 14.01
N LEU A 126 3.29 6.32 13.92
CA LEU A 126 3.48 7.31 12.86
C LEU A 126 4.80 8.08 13.04
N ASP A 127 5.17 8.43 14.29
CA ASP A 127 6.49 8.98 14.62
C ASP A 127 7.62 8.00 14.23
N GLY A 128 7.43 6.72 14.50
CA GLY A 128 8.34 5.65 14.05
C GLY A 128 8.46 5.57 12.53
N ALA A 129 7.34 5.76 11.80
CA ALA A 129 7.34 5.79 10.34
C ALA A 129 8.09 7.01 9.78
N VAL A 130 7.96 8.19 10.41
CA VAL A 130 8.75 9.39 10.07
C VAL A 130 10.24 9.11 10.21
N GLY A 131 10.68 8.59 11.35
CA GLY A 131 12.10 8.25 11.56
C GLY A 131 12.63 7.20 10.59
N THR A 132 11.79 6.24 10.21
CA THR A 132 12.14 5.23 9.19
C THR A 132 12.27 5.85 7.80
N LEU A 133 11.36 6.75 7.42
CA LEU A 133 11.43 7.48 6.15
C LEU A 133 12.69 8.34 6.06
N GLU A 134 13.05 9.03 7.14
CA GLU A 134 14.28 9.84 7.22
C GLU A 134 15.53 8.98 7.05
N ARG A 135 15.58 7.79 7.64
CA ARG A 135 16.71 6.85 7.45
C ARG A 135 16.86 6.41 6.00
N VAL A 136 15.75 6.09 5.31
CA VAL A 136 15.80 5.71 3.90
C VAL A 136 16.27 6.89 3.05
N ARG A 137 15.69 8.08 3.25
CA ARG A 137 16.09 9.29 2.52
C ARG A 137 17.55 9.66 2.76
N GLY A 138 18.03 9.51 4.00
CA GLY A 138 19.42 9.72 4.35
C GLY A 138 20.36 8.77 3.63
N ALA A 139 20.03 7.48 3.57
CA ALA A 139 20.83 6.49 2.83
C ALA A 139 20.90 6.82 1.33
N VAL A 140 19.78 7.15 0.71
CA VAL A 140 19.74 7.58 -0.70
C VAL A 140 20.57 8.84 -0.93
N ALA A 141 20.45 9.84 -0.06
CA ALA A 141 21.24 11.08 -0.17
C ALA A 141 22.76 10.81 -0.04
N ASN A 142 23.15 9.95 0.90
CA ASN A 142 24.56 9.59 1.11
C ASN A 142 25.12 8.81 -0.11
N LEU A 143 24.37 7.89 -0.68
CA LEU A 143 24.77 7.15 -1.89
C LEU A 143 24.93 8.11 -3.08
N ARG A 144 24.00 9.02 -3.30
CA ARG A 144 24.09 10.03 -4.38
C ARG A 144 25.29 10.95 -4.20
N TRP A 145 25.48 11.45 -2.99
CA TRP A 145 26.65 12.28 -2.69
C TRP A 145 27.96 11.53 -2.93
N ALA A 146 28.06 10.28 -2.48
CA ALA A 146 29.24 9.44 -2.69
C ALA A 146 29.49 9.17 -4.18
N ALA A 147 28.43 8.91 -4.96
CA ALA A 147 28.52 8.72 -6.40
C ALA A 147 29.01 9.97 -7.15
N GLU A 148 28.48 11.16 -6.77
CA GLU A 148 28.87 12.46 -7.34
C GLU A 148 30.28 12.89 -6.93
N SER A 149 30.69 12.55 -5.71
CA SER A 149 32.01 12.89 -5.16
C SER A 149 33.10 11.92 -5.63
N SER A 150 32.73 10.80 -6.21
CA SER A 150 33.66 9.79 -6.70
C SER A 150 34.45 10.35 -7.90
N SER A 151 35.78 10.50 -7.73
CA SER A 151 36.70 10.91 -8.79
C SER A 151 37.11 9.76 -9.73
N ALA A 152 36.49 8.60 -9.57
CA ALA A 152 36.89 7.33 -10.18
C ALA A 152 36.31 7.13 -11.59
N SER A 153 36.70 7.97 -12.56
CA SER A 153 36.64 7.57 -13.97
C SER A 153 37.68 6.49 -14.22
N GLY A 154 37.22 5.23 -14.33
CA GLY A 154 38.09 4.08 -14.58
C GLY A 154 38.45 3.22 -13.36
N HIS A 155 37.71 3.35 -12.25
CA HIS A 155 37.87 2.48 -11.09
C HIS A 155 37.50 1.02 -11.44
N GLU A 156 38.43 0.11 -11.34
CA GLU A 156 38.12 -1.32 -11.40
C GLU A 156 37.40 -1.73 -10.11
N LEU A 157 36.24 -2.37 -10.26
CA LEU A 157 35.43 -2.81 -9.13
C LEU A 157 36.22 -3.78 -8.26
N ASN A 158 36.38 -3.44 -6.98
CA ASN A 158 36.96 -4.30 -5.99
C ASN A 158 35.93 -5.32 -5.41
N ASP A 159 36.30 -6.14 -4.45
CA ASP A 159 35.41 -7.16 -3.91
C ASP A 159 34.26 -6.57 -3.09
N ALA A 160 34.46 -5.42 -2.42
CA ALA A 160 33.40 -4.72 -1.71
C ALA A 160 32.38 -4.12 -2.69
N ASP A 161 32.83 -3.53 -3.80
CA ASP A 161 31.97 -3.01 -4.86
C ASP A 161 31.11 -4.12 -5.48
N ARG A 162 31.72 -5.27 -5.75
CA ARG A 162 31.01 -6.45 -6.27
C ARG A 162 30.00 -7.01 -5.28
N ALA A 163 30.39 -7.10 -4.01
CA ALA A 163 29.51 -7.60 -2.95
C ALA A 163 28.32 -6.67 -2.75
N PHE A 164 28.54 -5.35 -2.75
CA PHE A 164 27.43 -4.38 -2.63
C PHE A 164 26.54 -4.38 -3.88
N GLY A 165 27.12 -4.44 -5.09
CA GLY A 165 26.37 -4.60 -6.33
C GLY A 165 25.46 -5.84 -6.31
N LYS A 166 25.97 -6.97 -5.80
CA LYS A 166 25.15 -8.17 -5.58
C LYS A 166 24.03 -7.93 -4.56
N ALA A 167 24.30 -7.24 -3.46
CA ALA A 167 23.28 -6.92 -2.47
C ALA A 167 22.13 -6.06 -3.05
N VAL A 168 22.43 -5.16 -3.98
CA VAL A 168 21.42 -4.38 -4.72
C VAL A 168 20.55 -5.30 -5.58
N ASP A 169 21.17 -6.23 -6.34
CA ASP A 169 20.43 -7.18 -7.16
C ASP A 169 19.57 -8.12 -6.33
N ASP A 170 20.12 -8.65 -5.25
CA ASP A 170 19.40 -9.55 -4.34
C ASP A 170 18.21 -8.82 -3.68
N ALA A 171 18.36 -7.56 -3.27
CA ALA A 171 17.29 -6.76 -2.68
C ALA A 171 16.17 -6.46 -3.68
N ALA A 172 16.52 -6.13 -4.93
CA ALA A 172 15.53 -5.91 -5.99
C ALA A 172 14.75 -7.19 -6.33
N ALA A 173 15.45 -8.32 -6.43
CA ALA A 173 14.81 -9.62 -6.67
C ALA A 173 13.89 -10.02 -5.50
N GLU A 174 14.33 -9.83 -4.26
CA GLU A 174 13.56 -10.13 -3.06
C GLU A 174 12.33 -9.21 -2.95
N PHE A 175 12.48 -7.90 -3.23
CA PHE A 175 11.36 -6.96 -3.28
C PHE A 175 10.29 -7.44 -4.27
N THR A 176 10.69 -7.78 -5.49
CA THR A 176 9.78 -8.28 -6.51
C THR A 176 9.10 -9.56 -6.06
N ARG A 177 9.85 -10.52 -5.51
CA ARG A 177 9.29 -11.79 -5.01
C ARG A 177 8.25 -11.57 -3.92
N GLN A 178 8.48 -10.63 -3.01
CA GLN A 178 7.53 -10.30 -1.94
C GLN A 178 6.27 -9.61 -2.50
N MET A 179 6.43 -8.74 -3.48
CA MET A 179 5.28 -8.08 -4.13
C MET A 179 4.45 -9.06 -4.97
N ASP A 180 5.08 -10.04 -5.60
CA ASP A 180 4.40 -11.11 -6.34
C ASP A 180 3.66 -12.11 -5.43
N ASP A 181 4.03 -12.16 -4.14
CA ASP A 181 3.37 -12.97 -3.12
C ASP A 181 2.27 -12.16 -2.41
N ASP A 182 1.15 -12.00 -3.09
CA ASP A 182 -0.05 -11.34 -2.54
C ASP A 182 0.20 -9.91 -2.04
N PHE A 183 1.02 -9.14 -2.76
CA PHE A 183 1.39 -7.77 -2.38
C PHE A 183 1.94 -7.66 -0.95
N ASN A 184 2.86 -8.55 -0.57
CA ASN A 184 3.50 -8.52 0.74
C ASN A 184 4.44 -7.32 0.89
N THR A 185 3.86 -6.14 1.04
CA THR A 185 4.58 -4.88 1.18
C THR A 185 5.48 -4.85 2.42
N ALA A 186 5.10 -5.53 3.49
CA ALA A 186 5.93 -5.63 4.70
C ALA A 186 7.23 -6.39 4.41
N GLY A 187 7.16 -7.50 3.66
CA GLY A 187 8.33 -8.25 3.21
C GLY A 187 9.18 -7.46 2.21
N ALA A 188 8.55 -6.76 1.27
CA ALA A 188 9.24 -5.90 0.31
C ALA A 188 10.00 -4.76 1.00
N LEU A 189 9.39 -4.13 2.01
CA LEU A 189 10.05 -3.11 2.84
C LEU A 189 11.22 -3.69 3.65
N ALA A 190 11.14 -4.94 4.12
CA ALA A 190 12.25 -5.59 4.81
C ALA A 190 13.47 -5.75 3.88
N ALA A 191 13.28 -6.11 2.61
CA ALA A 191 14.35 -6.15 1.61
C ALA A 191 14.99 -4.76 1.41
N LEU A 192 14.17 -3.70 1.29
CA LEU A 192 14.64 -2.32 1.20
C LEU A 192 15.46 -1.91 2.45
N PHE A 193 15.00 -2.22 3.64
CA PHE A 193 15.73 -1.89 4.88
C PHE A 193 17.04 -2.68 5.01
N GLY A 194 17.09 -3.91 4.51
CA GLY A 194 18.33 -4.68 4.35
C GLY A 194 19.32 -3.96 3.45
N LEU A 195 18.85 -3.45 2.31
CA LEU A 195 19.67 -2.66 1.38
C LEU A 195 20.20 -1.37 2.02
N VAL A 196 19.35 -0.64 2.77
CA VAL A 196 19.80 0.56 3.53
C VAL A 196 20.93 0.22 4.49
N THR A 197 20.86 -0.91 5.18
CA THR A 197 21.91 -1.36 6.07
C THR A 197 23.19 -1.70 5.29
N ALA A 198 23.08 -2.46 4.20
CA ALA A 198 24.22 -2.79 3.33
C ALA A 198 24.87 -1.53 2.72
N SER A 199 24.05 -0.53 2.36
CA SER A 199 24.53 0.76 1.84
C SER A 199 25.41 1.50 2.86
N ASN A 200 24.95 1.59 4.10
CA ASN A 200 25.72 2.27 5.15
C ASN A 200 27.04 1.54 5.41
N THR A 201 27.02 0.20 5.52
CA THR A 201 28.23 -0.61 5.69
C THR A 201 29.21 -0.39 4.53
N TYR A 202 28.72 -0.43 3.29
CA TYR A 202 29.54 -0.20 2.10
C TYR A 202 30.17 1.19 2.09
N LEU A 203 29.42 2.24 2.41
CA LEU A 203 29.93 3.61 2.46
C LEU A 203 30.98 3.79 3.58
N ASP A 204 30.79 3.16 4.74
CA ASP A 204 31.75 3.20 5.84
C ASP A 204 33.04 2.48 5.49
N GLU A 205 32.98 1.33 4.83
CA GLU A 205 34.16 0.52 4.44
C GLU A 205 34.92 1.12 3.25
N ALA A 206 34.19 1.61 2.22
CA ALA A 206 34.81 2.16 1.01
C ALA A 206 35.39 3.56 1.24
N GLY A 207 34.86 4.35 2.16
CA GLY A 207 35.33 5.70 2.46
C GLY A 207 35.35 6.59 1.19
N ALA A 208 36.55 7.07 0.83
CA ALA A 208 36.74 7.89 -0.39
C ALA A 208 36.80 7.08 -1.70
N ASN A 209 36.80 5.75 -1.63
CA ASN A 209 36.98 4.85 -2.77
C ASN A 209 35.66 4.21 -3.25
N VAL A 210 34.54 4.90 -3.08
CA VAL A 210 33.22 4.43 -3.52
C VAL A 210 33.20 4.30 -5.05
N ALA A 211 32.77 3.14 -5.57
CA ALA A 211 32.46 2.99 -6.98
C ALA A 211 31.15 3.74 -7.32
N GLY A 212 31.29 4.92 -7.91
CA GLY A 212 30.15 5.81 -8.18
C GLY A 212 29.01 5.15 -8.97
N SER A 213 29.35 4.26 -9.92
CA SER A 213 28.34 3.52 -10.69
C SER A 213 27.48 2.56 -9.84
N VAL A 214 28.08 1.93 -8.82
CA VAL A 214 27.37 1.01 -7.93
C VAL A 214 26.54 1.78 -6.90
N ALA A 215 27.08 2.88 -6.35
CA ALA A 215 26.36 3.75 -5.45
C ALA A 215 25.14 4.42 -6.11
N LEU A 216 25.28 4.89 -7.35
CA LEU A 216 24.18 5.49 -8.09
C LEU A 216 23.06 4.48 -8.32
N ARG A 217 23.39 3.27 -8.78
CA ARG A 217 22.41 2.20 -9.01
C ARG A 217 21.63 1.82 -7.75
N ALA A 218 22.27 1.88 -6.57
CA ALA A 218 21.61 1.60 -5.31
C ALA A 218 20.72 2.76 -4.82
N SER A 219 20.90 3.98 -5.34
CA SER A 219 20.13 5.15 -4.96
C SER A 219 18.82 5.30 -5.75
N ASP A 220 18.69 4.60 -6.86
CA ASP A 220 17.52 4.58 -7.74
C ASP A 220 16.54 3.46 -7.33
#